data_8517619c4232cfdbd083be32d5648864
#
_entry.id   8517619c4232cfdbd083be32d5648864
#
_cell.length_a   1.000
_cell.length_b   1.000
_cell.length_c   1.000
_cell.angle_alpha   90.00
_cell.angle_beta   90.00
_cell.angle_gamma   90.00
#
_symmetry.space_group_name_H-M   'P 1'
#
loop_
_entity.id
_entity.type
_entity.pdbx_description
1 polymer ?
#
loop_
_entity_poly.entity_id
_entity_poly.type
_entity_poly.pdbx_seq_one_letter_code
_entity_poly.pdbx_strand_id
1 'polypeptide(L)'
;SLLARLNIPERLWQLAPGTFSGGEQQRVNIARGFMVEWPILLLDEPTASLDEANRQVVLELIGEAKAAGAALIGIFHDRAAREAVASRYLDMSQELSRQEQAHVV
;
A
#
# COMPACT_ATOMS: atom_id res chain seq x y z
N SER A 1 -10.08 8.86 12.69
CA SER A 1 -9.80 9.38 11.34
C SER A 1 -8.54 8.75 10.79
N LEU A 2 -8.56 8.41 9.50
CA LEU A 2 -7.37 7.86 8.81
C LEU A 2 -6.21 8.85 8.82
N LEU A 3 -6.49 10.13 8.68
CA LEU A 3 -5.44 11.15 8.69
C LEU A 3 -4.74 11.17 10.05
N ALA A 4 -5.49 11.07 11.14
CA ALA A 4 -4.92 11.02 12.48
C ALA A 4 -4.09 9.75 12.67
N ARG A 5 -4.57 8.60 12.22
CA ARG A 5 -3.84 7.33 12.33
C ARG A 5 -2.51 7.36 11.57
N LEU A 6 -2.46 8.06 10.45
CA LEU A 6 -1.26 8.20 9.63
C LEU A 6 -0.39 9.38 10.06
N ASN A 7 -0.68 9.96 11.21
CA ASN A 7 0.09 11.05 11.81
C ASN A 7 0.18 12.29 10.92
N ILE A 8 -0.90 12.61 10.20
CA ILE A 8 -1.01 13.85 9.45
C ILE A 8 -1.47 14.94 10.41
N PRO A 9 -0.70 16.02 10.61
CA PRO A 9 -1.12 17.10 11.51
C PRO A 9 -2.43 17.75 11.06
N GLU A 10 -3.30 18.07 12.02
CA GLU A 10 -4.59 18.70 11.73
C GLU A 10 -4.47 19.97 10.89
N ARG A 11 -3.40 20.73 11.11
CA ARG A 11 -3.14 21.97 10.36
C ARG A 11 -3.03 21.73 8.85
N LEU A 12 -2.74 20.50 8.43
CA LEU A 12 -2.58 20.15 7.01
C LEU A 12 -3.85 19.60 6.37
N TRP A 13 -4.88 19.27 7.16
CA TRP A 13 -6.08 18.59 6.64
C TRP A 13 -6.85 19.43 5.61
N GLN A 14 -6.76 20.76 5.71
CA GLN A 14 -7.46 21.70 4.84
C GLN A 14 -6.56 22.28 3.72
N LEU A 15 -5.28 21.89 3.69
CA LEU A 15 -4.31 22.46 2.75
C LEU A 15 -4.18 21.61 1.49
N ALA A 16 -3.74 22.25 0.42
CA ALA A 16 -3.47 21.55 -0.84
C ALA A 16 -2.30 20.59 -0.69
N PRO A 17 -2.38 19.38 -1.29
CA PRO A 17 -1.31 18.38 -1.17
C PRO A 17 0.07 18.86 -1.62
N GLY A 18 0.14 19.83 -2.53
CA GLY A 18 1.42 20.38 -2.99
C GLY A 18 2.22 21.10 -1.91
N THR A 19 1.60 21.44 -0.77
CA THR A 19 2.30 22.08 0.36
C THR A 19 2.87 21.06 1.35
N PHE A 20 2.62 19.77 1.14
CA PHE A 20 3.05 18.71 2.06
C PHE A 20 4.47 18.27 1.73
N SER A 21 5.18 17.74 2.74
CA SER A 21 6.43 17.00 2.51
C SER A 21 6.16 15.73 1.71
N GLY A 22 7.21 15.10 1.17
CA GLY A 22 7.06 13.84 0.43
C GLY A 22 6.41 12.74 1.26
N GLY A 23 6.82 12.59 2.53
CA GLY A 23 6.21 11.60 3.42
C GLY A 23 4.76 11.92 3.74
N GLU A 24 4.44 13.20 3.94
CA GLU A 24 3.07 13.62 4.17
C GLU A 24 2.18 13.36 2.95
N GLN A 25 2.67 13.65 1.75
CA GLN A 25 1.94 13.35 0.52
C GLN A 25 1.67 11.86 0.37
N GLN A 26 2.66 11.03 0.67
CA GLN A 26 2.49 9.58 0.60
C GLN A 26 1.45 9.09 1.58
N ARG A 27 1.48 9.57 2.84
CA ARG A 27 0.50 9.17 3.84
C ARG A 27 -0.91 9.63 3.50
N VAL A 28 -1.06 10.81 2.91
CA VAL A 28 -2.36 11.29 2.44
C VAL A 28 -2.88 10.43 1.28
N ASN A 29 -2.02 10.05 0.35
CA ASN A 29 -2.40 9.15 -0.74
C ASN A 29 -2.83 7.78 -0.23
N ILE A 30 -2.16 7.25 0.79
CA ILE A 30 -2.56 6.00 1.45
C ILE A 30 -3.95 6.18 2.09
N ALA A 31 -4.18 7.27 2.81
CA ALA A 31 -5.48 7.55 3.41
C ALA A 31 -6.60 7.57 2.36
N ARG A 32 -6.34 8.17 1.20
CA ARG A 32 -7.30 8.20 0.10
C ARG A 32 -7.64 6.80 -0.40
N GLY A 33 -6.65 5.94 -0.48
CA GLY A 33 -6.86 4.55 -0.92
C GLY A 33 -7.68 3.73 0.07
N PHE A 34 -7.53 3.98 1.36
CA PHE A 34 -8.23 3.22 2.40
C PHE A 34 -9.52 3.91 2.89
N MET A 35 -9.87 5.07 2.33
CA MET A 35 -11.06 5.81 2.73
C MET A 35 -12.35 5.10 2.33
N VAL A 36 -12.31 4.31 1.28
CA VAL A 36 -13.45 3.55 0.75
C VAL A 36 -13.13 2.07 0.83
N GLU A 37 -14.11 1.23 1.11
CA GLU A 37 -13.95 -0.22 1.10
C GLU A 37 -13.99 -0.72 -0.34
N TRP A 38 -12.82 -0.91 -0.92
CA TRP A 38 -12.69 -1.44 -2.28
C TRP A 38 -12.65 -2.97 -2.23
N PRO A 39 -13.32 -3.66 -3.16
CA PRO A 39 -13.20 -5.12 -3.24
C PRO A 39 -11.80 -5.57 -3.69
N ILE A 40 -11.10 -4.73 -4.45
CA ILE A 40 -9.75 -5.01 -4.92
C ILE A 40 -8.91 -3.75 -4.73
N LEU A 41 -7.75 -3.90 -4.10
CA LEU A 41 -6.79 -2.81 -3.88
C LEU A 41 -5.46 -3.15 -4.53
N LEU A 42 -4.91 -2.19 -5.26
CA LEU A 42 -3.57 -2.27 -5.83
C LEU A 42 -2.65 -1.35 -5.04
N LEU A 43 -1.57 -1.89 -4.50
CA LEU A 43 -0.63 -1.16 -3.66
C LEU A 43 0.76 -1.21 -4.29
N ASP A 44 1.33 -0.05 -4.60
CA ASP A 44 2.66 0.06 -5.17
C ASP A 44 3.57 0.74 -4.14
N GLU A 45 4.42 -0.06 -3.49
CA GLU A 45 5.38 0.40 -2.49
C GLU A 45 4.75 1.29 -1.41
N PRO A 46 3.65 0.85 -0.75
CA PRO A 46 2.93 1.75 0.15
C PRO A 46 3.72 2.13 1.41
N THR A 47 4.76 1.36 1.76
CA THR A 47 5.59 1.64 2.93
C THR A 47 6.90 2.33 2.60
N ALA A 48 7.21 2.58 1.32
CA ALA A 48 8.44 3.25 0.92
C ALA A 48 8.51 4.65 1.52
N SER A 49 9.69 5.01 2.00
CA SER A 49 9.99 6.34 2.58
C SER A 49 9.21 6.67 3.86
N LEU A 50 8.54 5.70 4.47
CA LEU A 50 7.86 5.89 5.76
C LEU A 50 8.78 5.47 6.90
N ASP A 51 8.66 6.20 8.03
CA ASP A 51 9.32 5.78 9.26
C ASP A 51 8.61 4.54 9.84
N GLU A 52 9.20 3.94 10.87
CA GLU A 52 8.69 2.70 11.45
C GLU A 52 7.26 2.84 11.99
N ALA A 53 6.96 3.95 12.68
CA ALA A 53 5.63 4.15 13.25
C ALA A 53 4.56 4.23 12.16
N ASN A 54 4.81 4.99 11.10
CA ASN A 54 3.86 5.13 9.99
C ASN A 54 3.78 3.85 9.16
N ARG A 55 4.90 3.14 8.99
CA ARG A 55 4.90 1.85 8.31
C ARG A 55 4.00 0.86 9.02
N GLN A 56 4.06 0.77 10.34
CA GLN A 56 3.19 -0.12 11.11
C GLN A 56 1.72 0.22 10.93
N VAL A 57 1.37 1.50 10.90
CA VAL A 57 -0.03 1.91 10.65
C VAL A 57 -0.51 1.43 9.29
N VAL A 58 0.32 1.55 8.24
CA VAL A 58 -0.03 1.08 6.91
C VAL A 58 -0.23 -0.44 6.89
N LEU A 59 0.65 -1.19 7.54
CA LEU A 59 0.51 -2.65 7.62
C LEU A 59 -0.77 -3.05 8.36
N GLU A 60 -1.14 -2.32 9.41
CA GLU A 60 -2.41 -2.53 10.11
C GLU A 60 -3.62 -2.25 9.22
N LEU A 61 -3.58 -1.18 8.44
CA LEU A 61 -4.65 -0.85 7.49
C LEU A 61 -4.82 -1.95 6.44
N ILE A 62 -3.71 -2.47 5.93
CA ILE A 62 -3.73 -3.59 4.98
C ILE A 62 -4.37 -4.82 5.62
N GLY A 63 -3.99 -5.14 6.86
CA GLY A 63 -4.58 -6.26 7.59
C GLY A 63 -6.07 -6.10 7.80
N GLU A 64 -6.52 -4.90 8.16
CA GLU A 64 -7.94 -4.60 8.32
C GLU A 64 -8.71 -4.75 7.02
N ALA A 65 -8.16 -4.29 5.90
CA ALA A 65 -8.79 -4.44 4.59
C ALA A 65 -8.93 -5.90 4.20
N LYS A 66 -7.89 -6.71 4.45
CA LYS A 66 -7.94 -8.16 4.20
C LYS A 66 -9.00 -8.82 5.07
N ALA A 67 -9.07 -8.47 6.33
CA ALA A 67 -10.08 -9.01 7.25
C ALA A 67 -11.49 -8.64 6.83
N ALA A 68 -11.67 -7.48 6.21
CA ALA A 68 -12.96 -7.05 5.67
C ALA A 68 -13.31 -7.71 4.32
N GLY A 69 -12.44 -8.55 3.78
CA GLY A 69 -12.70 -9.31 2.57
C GLY A 69 -12.12 -8.74 1.29
N ALA A 70 -11.31 -7.68 1.36
CA ALA A 70 -10.68 -7.11 0.17
C ALA A 70 -9.59 -8.03 -0.37
N ALA A 71 -9.48 -8.11 -1.69
CA ALA A 71 -8.35 -8.73 -2.36
C ALA A 71 -7.29 -7.65 -2.62
N LEU A 72 -6.04 -7.95 -2.27
CA LEU A 72 -4.95 -6.99 -2.35
C LEU A 72 -3.85 -7.54 -3.24
N ILE A 73 -3.37 -6.72 -4.16
CA ILE A 73 -2.18 -7.02 -4.96
C ILE A 73 -1.18 -5.92 -4.63
N GLY A 74 -0.02 -6.30 -4.14
CA GLY A 74 0.95 -5.32 -3.68
C GLY A 74 2.36 -5.59 -4.19
N ILE A 75 3.10 -4.52 -4.39
CA ILE A 75 4.53 -4.56 -4.68
C ILE A 75 5.24 -3.98 -3.45
N PHE A 76 6.11 -4.79 -2.85
CA PHE A 76 6.87 -4.39 -1.66
C PHE A 76 8.34 -4.75 -1.86
N HIS A 77 9.23 -3.77 -1.77
CA HIS A 77 10.66 -4.03 -1.76
C HIS A 77 11.17 -4.36 -0.35
N ASP A 78 10.50 -3.85 0.67
CA ASP A 78 10.81 -4.19 2.05
C ASP A 78 10.35 -5.61 2.36
N ARG A 79 11.31 -6.48 2.62
CA ARG A 79 11.03 -7.88 2.91
C ARG A 79 10.18 -8.06 4.16
N ALA A 80 10.45 -7.31 5.22
CA ALA A 80 9.69 -7.42 6.46
C ALA A 80 8.22 -7.03 6.27
N ALA A 81 7.95 -5.96 5.52
CA ALA A 81 6.58 -5.55 5.21
C ALA A 81 5.89 -6.61 4.35
N ARG A 82 6.59 -7.13 3.35
CA ARG A 82 6.07 -8.17 2.47
C ARG A 82 5.68 -9.42 3.24
N GLU A 83 6.55 -9.89 4.12
CA GLU A 83 6.28 -11.08 4.93
C GLU A 83 5.14 -10.86 5.92
N ALA A 84 4.97 -9.64 6.42
CA ALA A 84 3.91 -9.32 7.38
C ALA A 84 2.51 -9.38 6.78
N VAL A 85 2.35 -9.08 5.49
CA VAL A 85 1.02 -8.90 4.88
C VAL A 85 0.71 -9.91 3.78
N ALA A 86 1.71 -10.51 3.15
CA ALA A 86 1.48 -11.38 1.99
C ALA A 86 0.93 -12.74 2.40
N SER A 87 -0.11 -13.18 1.72
CA SER A 87 -0.62 -14.56 1.82
C SER A 87 0.02 -15.44 0.76
N ARG A 88 0.33 -14.86 -0.41
CA ARG A 88 0.92 -15.55 -1.54
C ARG A 88 1.86 -14.61 -2.28
N TYR A 89 2.79 -15.20 -3.01
CA TYR A 89 3.73 -14.45 -3.85
C TYR A 89 3.55 -14.83 -5.31
N LEU A 90 3.65 -13.82 -6.18
CA LEU A 90 3.69 -14.01 -7.62
C LEU A 90 5.04 -13.54 -8.13
N ASP A 91 5.78 -14.44 -8.77
CA ASP A 91 7.07 -14.08 -9.38
C ASP A 91 6.83 -13.69 -10.84
N MET A 92 6.91 -12.39 -11.12
CA MET A 92 6.64 -11.87 -12.47
C MET A 92 7.64 -12.38 -13.50
N SER A 93 8.87 -12.69 -13.09
CA SER A 93 9.85 -13.27 -14.01
C SER A 93 9.41 -14.64 -14.52
N GLN A 94 8.86 -15.48 -13.63
CA GLN A 94 8.32 -16.78 -14.02
C GLN A 94 7.07 -16.66 -14.88
N GLU A 95 6.19 -15.72 -14.56
CA GLU A 95 4.98 -15.50 -15.34
C GLU A 95 5.28 -15.01 -16.75
N LEU A 96 6.23 -14.10 -16.92
CA LEU A 96 6.67 -13.65 -18.23
C LEU A 96 7.24 -14.80 -19.05
N SER A 97 8.04 -15.68 -18.45
CA SER A 97 8.58 -16.85 -19.12
C SER A 97 7.47 -17.80 -19.59
N ARG A 98 6.43 -18.00 -18.78
CA ARG A 98 5.29 -18.82 -19.16
C ARG A 98 4.54 -18.24 -20.34
N GLN A 99 4.33 -16.92 -20.35
CA GLN A 99 3.66 -16.23 -21.45
C GLN A 99 4.44 -16.34 -22.75
N GLU A 100 5.78 -16.18 -22.70
CA GLU A 100 6.65 -16.37 -23.86
C GLU A 100 6.54 -17.78 -24.41
N GLN A 101 6.55 -18.79 -23.56
CA GLN A 101 6.38 -20.18 -23.96
C GLN A 101 5.04 -20.43 -24.62
N ALA A 102 3.98 -19.82 -24.11
CA ALA A 102 2.63 -19.95 -24.67
C ALA A 102 2.53 -19.34 -26.08
N HIS A 103 3.32 -18.31 -26.37
CA HIS A 103 3.32 -17.65 -27.68
C HIS A 103 4.12 -18.37 -28.76
N VAL A 104 4.90 -19.35 -28.39
CA VAL A 104 5.78 -20.08 -29.31
C VAL A 104 5.05 -21.22 -30.04
N VAL A 105 3.82 -21.44 -29.70
CA VAL A 105 3.01 -22.53 -30.28
C VAL A 105 2.54 -22.23 -31.72
#